data_c5fdb708d344b569f80e2f11ff77385e
#
_entry.id   c5fdb708d344b569f80e2f11ff77385e
#
_cell.length_a   1.000
_cell.length_b   1.000
_cell.length_c   1.000
_cell.angle_alpha   90.00
_cell.angle_beta   90.00
_cell.angle_gamma   90.00
#
_symmetry.space_group_name_H-M   'P 1'
#
loop_
_entity.id
_entity.type
_entity.pdbx_description
1 polymer ?
#
loop_
_entity_poly.entity_id
_entity_poly.type
_entity_poly.pdbx_seq_one_letter_code
_entity_poly.pdbx_strand_id
1 'polypeptide(L)'
;MEIATNLSYSQGDGVAFYGRLNAEDLIRLLPALHQRGHLSDLALIELTEEIAGSSMSVTLSRNTLGHRYSHTGTIEMSYEDIPASFLERHCHCLLRALRDDIRDICSAVASDGYTLIEAIEPSCRPIVFERNTANFTVRAVETENITGGVEYWDDEVLDQCLASILNDGATFRTLEIRITCRHSGSVLGRAWLPDALRKPNQPVRKWFNRECLNDAAFEAREQIATLLKTFTSFKGVAK
;
A
#
# COMPACT_ATOMS: atom_id res chain seq x y z
N MET A 1 13.34 -15.12 -10.76
CA MET A 1 13.06 -14.89 -9.31
C MET A 1 11.61 -14.48 -9.14
N GLU A 2 10.99 -14.90 -8.06
CA GLU A 2 9.61 -14.58 -7.72
C GLU A 2 9.57 -13.80 -6.41
N ILE A 3 8.52 -12.99 -6.22
CA ILE A 3 8.28 -12.23 -5.00
C ILE A 3 7.01 -12.76 -4.35
N ALA A 4 7.05 -13.01 -3.06
CA ALA A 4 5.87 -13.27 -2.24
C ALA A 4 5.70 -12.12 -1.23
N THR A 5 4.50 -11.59 -1.16
CA THR A 5 4.15 -10.52 -0.22
C THR A 5 3.00 -10.97 0.66
N ASN A 6 3.07 -10.63 1.95
CA ASN A 6 1.97 -10.75 2.88
C ASN A 6 2.08 -9.58 3.86
N LEU A 7 1.26 -8.54 3.62
CA LEU A 7 1.28 -7.29 4.38
C LEU A 7 -0.12 -7.05 4.94
N SER A 8 -0.35 -7.42 6.19
CA SER A 8 -1.66 -7.35 6.84
C SER A 8 -1.61 -6.88 8.29
N TYR A 9 -0.49 -6.32 8.73
CA TYR A 9 -0.20 -5.95 10.13
C TYR A 9 -0.36 -7.12 11.11
N SER A 10 -0.24 -8.36 10.60
CA SER A 10 -0.32 -9.57 11.40
C SER A 10 1.05 -10.19 11.67
N GLN A 11 1.11 -11.12 12.63
CA GLN A 11 2.31 -11.93 12.81
C GLN A 11 2.57 -12.71 11.51
N GLY A 12 3.74 -12.47 10.92
CA GLY A 12 4.13 -13.16 9.71
C GLY A 12 4.07 -12.31 8.45
N ASP A 13 3.85 -11.03 8.61
CA ASP A 13 3.94 -10.08 7.52
C ASP A 13 5.36 -9.96 6.99
N GLY A 14 5.47 -9.77 5.69
CA GLY A 14 6.75 -9.55 5.07
C GLY A 14 6.75 -9.68 3.55
N VAL A 15 7.93 -9.44 3.01
CA VAL A 15 8.24 -9.62 1.59
C VAL A 15 9.38 -10.63 1.50
N ALA A 16 9.28 -11.56 0.57
CA ALA A 16 10.28 -12.57 0.35
C ALA A 16 10.56 -12.74 -1.14
N PHE A 17 11.84 -12.93 -1.47
CA PHE A 17 12.27 -13.34 -2.81
C PHE A 17 12.67 -14.81 -2.77
N TYR A 18 12.33 -15.55 -3.82
CA TYR A 18 12.73 -16.94 -3.97
C TYR A 18 12.93 -17.29 -5.45
N GLY A 19 13.63 -18.41 -5.70
CA GLY A 19 13.94 -18.87 -7.03
C GLY A 19 15.43 -19.15 -7.23
N ARG A 20 15.84 -19.35 -8.46
CA ARG A 20 17.21 -19.65 -8.84
C ARG A 20 17.79 -18.52 -9.70
N LEU A 21 19.01 -18.13 -9.38
CA LEU A 21 19.85 -17.24 -10.17
C LEU A 21 20.97 -18.09 -10.80
N ASN A 22 21.03 -18.15 -12.12
CA ASN A 22 22.13 -18.78 -12.84
C ASN A 22 23.31 -17.80 -13.00
N ALA A 23 24.42 -18.25 -13.59
CA ALA A 23 25.60 -17.42 -13.78
C ALA A 23 25.32 -16.14 -14.59
N GLU A 24 24.49 -16.21 -15.64
CA GLU A 24 24.11 -15.02 -16.42
C GLU A 24 23.31 -14.01 -15.58
N ASP A 25 22.36 -14.52 -14.78
CA ASP A 25 21.56 -13.66 -13.88
C ASP A 25 22.46 -12.98 -12.86
N LEU A 26 23.42 -13.73 -12.28
CA LEU A 26 24.38 -13.18 -11.32
C LEU A 26 25.26 -12.11 -11.96
N ILE A 27 25.84 -12.35 -13.16
CA ILE A 27 26.63 -11.33 -13.86
C ILE A 27 25.84 -10.07 -14.15
N ARG A 28 24.57 -10.19 -14.55
CA ARG A 28 23.69 -9.02 -14.76
C ARG A 28 23.38 -8.27 -13.46
N LEU A 29 23.36 -8.97 -12.34
CA LEU A 29 23.04 -8.39 -11.03
C LEU A 29 24.25 -7.70 -10.37
N LEU A 30 25.47 -8.18 -10.58
CA LEU A 30 26.68 -7.66 -9.94
C LEU A 30 26.87 -6.14 -10.08
N PRO A 31 26.68 -5.51 -11.27
CA PRO A 31 26.77 -4.05 -11.39
C PRO A 31 25.73 -3.30 -10.53
N ALA A 32 24.52 -3.85 -10.39
CA ALA A 32 23.48 -3.25 -9.55
C ALA A 32 23.82 -3.38 -8.06
N LEU A 33 24.38 -4.51 -7.62
CA LEU A 33 24.89 -4.69 -6.25
C LEU A 33 26.02 -3.69 -5.92
N HIS A 34 26.91 -3.48 -6.89
CA HIS A 34 27.97 -2.47 -6.75
C HIS A 34 27.40 -1.05 -6.67
N GLN A 35 26.51 -0.67 -7.58
CA GLN A 35 25.87 0.65 -7.59
C GLN A 35 25.14 0.96 -6.29
N ARG A 36 24.55 -0.06 -5.65
CA ARG A 36 23.86 0.06 -4.34
C ARG A 36 24.80 -0.02 -3.14
N GLY A 37 26.13 -0.16 -3.39
CA GLY A 37 27.15 -0.14 -2.33
C GLY A 37 27.37 -1.49 -1.62
N HIS A 38 26.79 -2.58 -2.11
CA HIS A 38 26.98 -3.93 -1.52
C HIS A 38 28.27 -4.62 -1.97
N LEU A 39 28.89 -4.14 -3.06
CA LEU A 39 30.17 -4.63 -3.58
C LEU A 39 31.17 -3.49 -3.78
N SER A 40 32.44 -3.75 -3.53
CA SER A 40 33.52 -2.85 -3.93
C SER A 40 33.91 -3.04 -5.40
N ASP A 41 34.62 -2.08 -5.99
CA ASP A 41 35.16 -2.16 -7.37
C ASP A 41 35.94 -3.47 -7.60
N LEU A 42 36.85 -3.78 -6.66
CA LEU A 42 37.64 -5.00 -6.75
C LEU A 42 36.79 -6.27 -6.71
N ALA A 43 35.81 -6.32 -5.79
CA ALA A 43 34.92 -7.47 -5.69
C ALA A 43 34.04 -7.64 -6.94
N LEU A 44 33.59 -6.54 -7.55
CA LEU A 44 32.84 -6.60 -8.80
C LEU A 44 33.67 -7.25 -9.92
N ILE A 45 34.94 -6.83 -10.08
CA ILE A 45 35.84 -7.37 -11.11
C ILE A 45 36.11 -8.87 -10.85
N GLU A 46 36.56 -9.21 -9.64
CA GLU A 46 36.91 -10.58 -9.27
C GLU A 46 35.70 -11.52 -9.43
N LEU A 47 34.52 -11.14 -8.95
CA LEU A 47 33.29 -11.95 -9.07
C LEU A 47 32.82 -12.08 -10.52
N THR A 48 32.96 -11.03 -11.33
CA THR A 48 32.59 -11.10 -12.75
C THR A 48 33.49 -12.10 -13.50
N GLU A 49 34.80 -12.06 -13.26
CA GLU A 49 35.75 -12.97 -13.88
C GLU A 49 35.52 -14.44 -13.46
N GLU A 50 35.28 -14.69 -12.18
CA GLU A 50 35.07 -16.04 -11.65
C GLU A 50 33.74 -16.66 -12.07
N ILE A 51 32.69 -15.87 -12.17
CA ILE A 51 31.35 -16.35 -12.54
C ILE A 51 31.21 -16.50 -14.07
N ALA A 52 31.95 -15.68 -14.85
CA ALA A 52 31.87 -15.71 -16.30
C ALA A 52 32.27 -17.09 -16.87
N GLY A 53 31.37 -17.69 -17.64
CA GLY A 53 31.57 -19.02 -18.24
C GLY A 53 31.44 -20.19 -17.27
N SER A 54 31.06 -19.93 -16.01
CA SER A 54 30.76 -21.00 -15.04
C SER A 54 29.32 -21.50 -15.18
N SER A 55 29.02 -22.66 -14.61
CA SER A 55 27.66 -23.19 -14.43
C SER A 55 27.10 -22.89 -13.04
N MET A 56 27.72 -21.96 -12.31
CA MET A 56 27.33 -21.62 -10.96
C MET A 56 25.89 -21.11 -10.88
N SER A 57 25.19 -21.47 -9.82
CA SER A 57 23.88 -20.92 -9.50
C SER A 57 23.68 -20.72 -8.01
N VAL A 58 22.84 -19.77 -7.67
CA VAL A 58 22.39 -19.51 -6.30
C VAL A 58 20.90 -19.75 -6.22
N THR A 59 20.47 -20.56 -5.28
CA THR A 59 19.06 -20.85 -5.02
C THR A 59 18.60 -20.16 -3.74
N LEU A 60 17.55 -19.39 -3.85
CA LEU A 60 16.87 -18.75 -2.72
C LEU A 60 15.60 -19.54 -2.41
N SER A 61 15.58 -20.16 -1.24
CA SER A 61 14.44 -20.98 -0.83
C SER A 61 13.37 -20.12 -0.14
N ARG A 62 12.11 -20.33 -0.51
CA ARG A 62 10.97 -19.66 0.13
C ARG A 62 10.92 -19.90 1.64
N ASN A 63 11.36 -21.07 2.10
CA ASN A 63 11.35 -21.43 3.52
C ASN A 63 12.45 -20.73 4.32
N THR A 64 13.48 -20.20 3.64
CA THR A 64 14.64 -19.57 4.24
C THR A 64 14.64 -18.06 4.07
N LEU A 65 13.74 -17.51 3.23
CA LEU A 65 13.57 -16.10 3.02
C LEU A 65 12.65 -15.52 4.07
N GLY A 66 13.23 -14.79 5.01
CA GLY A 66 12.52 -14.04 6.02
C GLY A 66 11.60 -14.89 6.88
N HIS A 67 12.09 -15.37 7.99
CA HIS A 67 11.18 -15.95 8.97
C HIS A 67 10.17 -14.87 9.36
N ARG A 68 8.91 -15.23 9.34
CA ARG A 68 7.74 -14.37 9.60
C ARG A 68 7.82 -13.48 10.85
N TYR A 69 8.85 -13.64 11.67
CA TYR A 69 8.98 -12.99 12.98
C TYR A 69 10.21 -12.09 13.12
N SER A 70 11.06 -12.00 12.10
CA SER A 70 12.20 -11.12 12.21
C SER A 70 12.26 -10.19 11.00
N HIS A 71 12.12 -8.92 11.23
CA HIS A 71 12.46 -7.86 10.29
C HIS A 71 13.94 -7.92 9.84
N THR A 72 14.72 -8.83 10.43
CA THR A 72 16.12 -9.11 10.15
C THR A 72 16.35 -10.56 9.75
N GLY A 73 15.33 -11.22 9.16
CA GLY A 73 15.38 -12.65 8.82
C GLY A 73 16.69 -13.09 8.21
N THR A 74 17.21 -14.20 8.68
CA THR A 74 18.39 -14.86 8.12
C THR A 74 18.01 -15.34 6.73
N ILE A 75 18.61 -14.74 5.70
CA ILE A 75 18.46 -15.24 4.33
C ILE A 75 19.48 -16.36 4.19
N GLU A 76 18.99 -17.59 4.10
CA GLU A 76 19.81 -18.73 3.78
C GLU A 76 19.81 -18.92 2.26
N MET A 77 21.00 -19.10 1.71
CA MET A 77 21.19 -19.34 0.28
C MET A 77 21.97 -20.63 0.12
N SER A 78 21.52 -21.47 -0.76
CA SER A 78 22.26 -22.62 -1.27
C SER A 78 22.86 -22.29 -2.64
N TYR A 79 24.00 -22.81 -2.95
CA TYR A 79 24.65 -22.65 -4.25
C TYR A 79 25.14 -24.00 -4.74
N GLU A 80 25.08 -24.17 -6.05
CA GLU A 80 25.47 -25.39 -6.75
C GLU A 80 26.54 -25.07 -7.80
N ASP A 81 27.29 -26.07 -8.20
CA ASP A 81 28.28 -26.00 -9.28
C ASP A 81 29.29 -24.87 -9.14
N ILE A 82 29.84 -24.70 -7.93
CA ILE A 82 30.85 -23.68 -7.68
C ILE A 82 32.13 -24.03 -8.45
N PRO A 83 32.70 -23.07 -9.22
CA PRO A 83 34.00 -23.29 -9.84
C PRO A 83 35.08 -23.60 -8.79
N ALA A 84 36.00 -24.52 -9.10
CA ALA A 84 37.09 -24.88 -8.18
C ALA A 84 38.00 -23.68 -7.83
N SER A 85 38.07 -22.70 -8.73
CA SER A 85 38.75 -21.40 -8.52
C SER A 85 38.02 -20.43 -7.62
N PHE A 86 36.72 -20.67 -7.36
CA PHE A 86 35.88 -19.75 -6.58
C PHE A 86 36.24 -19.82 -5.09
N LEU A 87 37.10 -18.92 -4.66
CA LEU A 87 37.62 -18.90 -3.31
C LEU A 87 36.52 -18.64 -2.29
N GLU A 88 36.68 -19.20 -1.08
CA GLU A 88 35.73 -19.02 0.03
C GLU A 88 35.38 -17.55 0.25
N ARG A 89 36.37 -16.63 0.15
CA ARG A 89 36.13 -15.19 0.28
C ARG A 89 35.16 -14.62 -0.77
N HIS A 90 35.24 -15.09 -2.03
CA HIS A 90 34.34 -14.68 -3.12
C HIS A 90 32.91 -15.15 -2.86
N CYS A 91 32.78 -16.42 -2.44
CA CYS A 91 31.51 -16.98 -2.04
C CYS A 91 30.86 -16.16 -0.91
N HIS A 92 31.60 -15.90 0.16
CA HIS A 92 31.13 -15.08 1.28
C HIS A 92 30.78 -13.65 0.85
N CYS A 93 31.58 -13.06 -0.03
CA CYS A 93 31.34 -11.71 -0.53
C CYS A 93 30.03 -11.64 -1.32
N LEU A 94 29.84 -12.57 -2.27
CA LEU A 94 28.62 -12.65 -3.08
C LEU A 94 27.37 -12.89 -2.22
N LEU A 95 27.42 -13.90 -1.35
CA LEU A 95 26.28 -14.27 -0.51
C LEU A 95 25.89 -13.13 0.45
N ARG A 96 26.89 -12.40 1.00
CA ARG A 96 26.64 -11.24 1.84
C ARG A 96 25.99 -10.12 1.05
N ALA A 97 26.54 -9.78 -0.13
CA ALA A 97 25.99 -8.74 -0.99
C ALA A 97 24.54 -9.03 -1.41
N LEU A 98 24.27 -10.27 -1.84
CA LEU A 98 22.90 -10.70 -2.18
C LEU A 98 21.96 -10.61 -0.97
N ARG A 99 22.40 -11.07 0.21
CA ARG A 99 21.62 -11.01 1.43
C ARG A 99 21.25 -9.59 1.82
N ASP A 100 22.24 -8.71 1.80
CA ASP A 100 22.05 -7.33 2.22
C ASP A 100 21.16 -6.59 1.23
N ASP A 101 21.35 -6.76 -0.08
CA ASP A 101 20.52 -6.19 -1.13
C ASP A 101 19.05 -6.67 -1.04
N ILE A 102 18.84 -7.97 -0.90
CA ILE A 102 17.49 -8.54 -0.77
C ILE A 102 16.80 -8.01 0.49
N ARG A 103 17.53 -7.89 1.60
CA ARG A 103 16.98 -7.31 2.84
C ARG A 103 16.54 -5.88 2.64
N ASP A 104 17.36 -5.06 2.01
CA ASP A 104 17.08 -3.65 1.77
C ASP A 104 15.87 -3.49 0.84
N ILE A 105 15.81 -4.27 -0.23
CA ILE A 105 14.65 -4.28 -1.15
C ILE A 105 13.38 -4.76 -0.43
N CYS A 106 13.45 -5.86 0.33
CA CYS A 106 12.30 -6.35 1.09
C CYS A 106 11.78 -5.31 2.08
N SER A 107 12.70 -4.61 2.75
CA SER A 107 12.34 -3.55 3.70
C SER A 107 11.67 -2.36 3.00
N ALA A 108 12.19 -1.95 1.85
CA ALA A 108 11.61 -0.87 1.06
C ALA A 108 10.20 -1.24 0.55
N VAL A 109 10.06 -2.41 -0.07
CA VAL A 109 8.77 -2.90 -0.59
C VAL A 109 7.74 -3.07 0.54
N ALA A 110 8.15 -3.55 1.71
CA ALA A 110 7.26 -3.66 2.86
C ALA A 110 6.81 -2.27 3.36
N SER A 111 7.74 -1.32 3.44
CA SER A 111 7.44 0.07 3.84
C SER A 111 6.45 0.73 2.89
N ASP A 112 6.70 0.62 1.58
CA ASP A 112 5.82 1.16 0.56
C ASP A 112 4.45 0.48 0.59
N GLY A 113 4.43 -0.85 0.75
CA GLY A 113 3.20 -1.63 0.86
C GLY A 113 2.34 -1.22 2.05
N TYR A 114 2.93 -0.99 3.23
CA TYR A 114 2.19 -0.48 4.39
C TYR A 114 1.70 0.95 4.18
N THR A 115 2.48 1.78 3.50
CA THR A 115 2.04 3.13 3.12
C THR A 115 0.82 3.08 2.21
N LEU A 116 0.80 2.17 1.24
CA LEU A 116 -0.34 1.95 0.36
C LEU A 116 -1.57 1.43 1.10
N ILE A 117 -1.40 0.45 1.99
CA ILE A 117 -2.49 -0.09 2.82
C ILE A 117 -3.12 1.04 3.66
N GLU A 118 -2.30 1.82 4.38
CA GLU A 118 -2.81 2.92 5.20
C GLU A 118 -3.47 4.03 4.36
N ALA A 119 -3.00 4.25 3.13
CA ALA A 119 -3.60 5.20 2.22
C ALA A 119 -5.00 4.78 1.74
N ILE A 120 -5.27 3.48 1.64
CA ILE A 120 -6.52 2.89 1.13
C ILE A 120 -7.47 2.52 2.28
N GLU A 121 -6.92 1.87 3.32
CA GLU A 121 -7.67 1.35 4.47
C GLU A 121 -7.25 2.10 5.75
N PRO A 122 -7.94 3.19 6.10
CA PRO A 122 -7.55 3.95 7.27
C PRO A 122 -7.81 3.18 8.56
N SER A 123 -6.84 3.18 9.47
CA SER A 123 -6.99 2.62 10.84
C SER A 123 -8.09 3.31 11.66
N CYS A 124 -8.48 4.51 11.27
CA CYS A 124 -9.59 5.27 11.83
C CYS A 124 -10.38 5.95 10.70
N ARG A 125 -11.55 6.50 11.02
CA ARG A 125 -12.39 7.24 10.07
C ARG A 125 -12.21 8.76 10.29
N PRO A 126 -11.17 9.39 9.71
CA PRO A 126 -10.89 10.79 9.95
C PRO A 126 -11.95 11.68 9.32
N ILE A 127 -12.34 12.72 10.05
CA ILE A 127 -13.20 13.77 9.53
C ILE A 127 -12.30 14.76 8.78
N VAL A 128 -12.42 14.81 7.46
CA VAL A 128 -11.59 15.67 6.60
C VAL A 128 -12.27 16.99 6.25
N PHE A 129 -13.56 17.10 6.53
CA PHE A 129 -14.32 18.32 6.40
C PHE A 129 -15.48 18.35 7.41
N GLU A 130 -15.72 19.49 8.03
CA GLU A 130 -16.88 19.74 8.87
C GLU A 130 -17.40 21.16 8.65
N ARG A 131 -18.71 21.27 8.48
CA ARG A 131 -19.41 22.56 8.45
C ARG A 131 -20.69 22.49 9.26
N ASN A 132 -20.83 23.41 10.19
CA ASN A 132 -22.03 23.56 11.02
C ASN A 132 -22.93 24.66 10.47
N THR A 133 -24.22 24.37 10.42
CA THR A 133 -25.31 25.34 10.22
C THR A 133 -26.15 25.44 11.49
N ALA A 134 -27.22 26.21 11.49
CA ALA A 134 -28.10 26.31 12.67
C ALA A 134 -28.65 24.92 13.09
N ASN A 135 -29.10 24.11 12.15
CA ASN A 135 -29.82 22.89 12.43
C ASN A 135 -29.04 21.61 12.05
N PHE A 136 -28.02 21.70 11.21
CA PHE A 136 -27.34 20.54 10.65
C PHE A 136 -25.82 20.67 10.75
N THR A 137 -25.17 19.53 10.87
CA THR A 137 -23.73 19.36 10.67
C THR A 137 -23.51 18.56 9.40
N VAL A 138 -22.71 19.08 8.49
CA VAL A 138 -22.23 18.37 7.29
C VAL A 138 -20.80 17.92 7.54
N ARG A 139 -20.55 16.63 7.40
CA ARG A 139 -19.19 16.06 7.53
C ARG A 139 -18.81 15.28 6.28
N ALA A 140 -17.55 15.36 5.89
CA ALA A 140 -16.93 14.37 5.02
C ALA A 140 -15.98 13.53 5.87
N VAL A 141 -16.17 12.23 5.83
CA VAL A 141 -15.44 11.23 6.61
C VAL A 141 -14.77 10.28 5.64
N GLU A 142 -13.48 10.07 5.80
CA GLU A 142 -12.78 9.03 5.03
C GLU A 142 -13.17 7.65 5.56
N THR A 143 -13.44 6.73 4.64
CA THR A 143 -13.69 5.32 4.92
C THR A 143 -12.78 4.48 4.03
N GLU A 144 -12.70 3.19 4.29
CA GLU A 144 -12.04 2.24 3.39
C GLU A 144 -12.59 2.39 1.96
N ASN A 145 -11.77 2.12 0.96
CA ASN A 145 -12.23 2.17 -0.42
C ASN A 145 -13.19 0.99 -0.70
N ILE A 146 -14.41 1.31 -1.10
CA ILE A 146 -15.49 0.33 -1.31
C ILE A 146 -15.48 -0.20 -2.75
N THR A 147 -14.94 0.57 -3.70
CA THR A 147 -14.84 0.14 -5.09
C THR A 147 -13.68 -0.83 -5.22
N GLY A 148 -14.03 -2.08 -5.36
CA GLY A 148 -13.05 -3.16 -5.52
C GLY A 148 -12.12 -2.93 -6.71
N GLY A 149 -10.83 -3.12 -6.45
CA GLY A 149 -9.82 -3.48 -7.43
C GLY A 149 -9.39 -2.38 -8.41
N VAL A 150 -8.15 -2.03 -8.31
CA VAL A 150 -7.38 -1.31 -9.35
C VAL A 150 -7.12 -2.18 -10.60
N GLU A 151 -7.67 -3.38 -10.64
CA GLU A 151 -7.46 -4.40 -11.67
C GLU A 151 -7.87 -3.97 -13.09
N TYR A 152 -8.74 -2.97 -13.18
CA TYR A 152 -9.25 -2.44 -14.46
C TYR A 152 -8.71 -1.06 -14.81
N TRP A 153 -7.72 -0.56 -14.05
CA TRP A 153 -7.12 0.74 -14.32
C TRP A 153 -6.06 0.62 -15.41
N ASP A 154 -5.94 1.67 -16.22
CA ASP A 154 -4.79 1.81 -17.09
C ASP A 154 -3.51 1.93 -16.26
N ASP A 155 -2.44 1.28 -16.69
CA ASP A 155 -1.15 1.26 -15.98
C ASP A 155 -0.65 2.68 -15.68
N GLU A 156 -0.84 3.63 -16.60
CA GLU A 156 -0.44 5.03 -16.39
C GLU A 156 -1.21 5.71 -15.26
N VAL A 157 -2.52 5.44 -15.14
CA VAL A 157 -3.37 5.98 -14.08
C VAL A 157 -2.98 5.36 -12.73
N LEU A 158 -2.70 4.07 -12.72
CA LEU A 158 -2.24 3.35 -11.54
C LEU A 158 -0.89 3.89 -11.07
N ASP A 159 0.08 4.05 -11.96
CA ASP A 159 1.40 4.59 -11.63
C ASP A 159 1.32 6.01 -11.06
N GLN A 160 0.48 6.88 -11.63
CA GLN A 160 0.26 8.23 -11.12
C GLN A 160 -0.38 8.23 -9.73
N CYS A 161 -1.32 7.34 -9.48
CA CYS A 161 -1.94 7.16 -8.17
C CYS A 161 -0.92 6.70 -7.14
N LEU A 162 -0.17 5.64 -7.45
CA LEU A 162 0.89 5.09 -6.59
C LEU A 162 1.96 6.15 -6.29
N ALA A 163 2.42 6.86 -7.30
CA ALA A 163 3.38 7.96 -7.13
C ALA A 163 2.83 9.07 -6.23
N SER A 164 1.54 9.42 -6.35
CA SER A 164 0.91 10.42 -5.49
C SER A 164 0.81 9.94 -4.04
N ILE A 165 0.54 8.66 -3.81
CA ILE A 165 0.49 8.10 -2.44
C ILE A 165 1.90 8.06 -1.84
N LEU A 166 2.86 7.46 -2.54
CA LEU A 166 4.19 7.20 -2.00
C LEU A 166 5.03 8.47 -1.85
N ASN A 167 4.94 9.41 -2.80
CA ASN A 167 5.79 10.60 -2.81
C ASN A 167 5.12 11.84 -2.20
N ASP A 168 3.79 11.99 -2.36
CA ASP A 168 3.06 13.17 -1.91
C ASP A 168 2.24 12.92 -0.64
N GLY A 169 2.19 11.68 -0.14
CA GLY A 169 1.38 11.28 1.01
C GLY A 169 -0.12 11.41 0.76
N ALA A 170 -0.56 11.19 -0.49
CA ALA A 170 -1.98 11.20 -0.82
C ALA A 170 -2.72 10.02 -0.18
N THR A 171 -4.02 10.20 0.07
CA THR A 171 -4.93 9.11 0.45
C THR A 171 -5.84 8.78 -0.74
N PHE A 172 -6.14 7.51 -0.91
CA PHE A 172 -7.06 7.00 -1.93
C PHE A 172 -8.19 6.24 -1.24
N ARG A 173 -9.29 6.93 -0.95
CA ARG A 173 -10.34 6.44 -0.06
C ARG A 173 -11.72 6.83 -0.56
N THR A 174 -12.73 6.13 -0.08
CA THR A 174 -14.12 6.59 -0.21
C THR A 174 -14.40 7.70 0.81
N LEU A 175 -15.04 8.77 0.37
CA LEU A 175 -15.54 9.83 1.23
C LEU A 175 -17.03 9.65 1.47
N GLU A 176 -17.43 9.45 2.73
CA GLU A 176 -18.82 9.50 3.16
C GLU A 176 -19.20 10.95 3.49
N ILE A 177 -20.11 11.53 2.72
CA ILE A 177 -20.73 12.82 3.04
C ILE A 177 -21.94 12.54 3.93
N ARG A 178 -21.92 13.08 5.15
CA ARG A 178 -22.95 12.82 6.15
C ARG A 178 -23.60 14.13 6.61
N ILE A 179 -24.94 14.16 6.58
CA ILE A 179 -25.74 15.26 7.13
C ILE A 179 -26.41 14.79 8.40
N THR A 180 -26.11 15.44 9.51
CA THR A 180 -26.58 15.07 10.85
C THR A 180 -27.41 16.23 11.44
N CYS A 181 -28.53 15.91 12.05
CA CYS A 181 -29.32 16.88 12.84
C CYS A 181 -28.56 17.25 14.12
N ARG A 182 -28.33 18.52 14.35
CA ARG A 182 -27.59 18.99 15.54
C ARG A 182 -28.33 18.78 16.85
N HIS A 183 -29.65 18.78 16.81
CA HIS A 183 -30.48 18.63 18.01
C HIS A 183 -30.64 17.18 18.46
N SER A 184 -30.83 16.26 17.51
CA SER A 184 -31.03 14.82 17.83
C SER A 184 -29.79 13.96 17.67
N GLY A 185 -28.74 14.45 16.99
CA GLY A 185 -27.60 13.65 16.60
C GLY A 185 -27.88 12.63 15.50
N SER A 186 -29.12 12.58 15.00
CA SER A 186 -29.53 11.59 13.98
C SER A 186 -28.93 11.94 12.62
N VAL A 187 -28.42 10.93 11.92
CA VAL A 187 -27.99 11.05 10.52
C VAL A 187 -29.25 11.09 9.67
N LEU A 188 -29.36 12.12 8.85
CA LEU A 188 -30.53 12.38 8.00
C LEU A 188 -30.27 12.04 6.53
N GLY A 189 -29.02 12.13 6.07
CA GLY A 189 -28.67 11.80 4.70
C GLY A 189 -27.19 11.47 4.57
N ARG A 190 -26.90 10.61 3.60
CA ARG A 190 -25.55 10.15 3.27
C ARG A 190 -25.36 10.11 1.77
N ALA A 191 -24.14 10.30 1.34
CA ALA A 191 -23.70 9.99 -0.01
C ALA A 191 -22.24 9.57 0.03
N TRP A 192 -21.80 8.84 -0.96
CA TRP A 192 -20.44 8.34 -1.05
C TRP A 192 -19.77 8.84 -2.32
N LEU A 193 -18.58 9.33 -2.20
CA LEU A 193 -17.66 9.63 -3.29
C LEU A 193 -16.55 8.55 -3.26
N PRO A 194 -16.65 7.52 -4.10
CA PRO A 194 -15.60 6.49 -4.18
C PRO A 194 -14.35 7.06 -4.83
N ASP A 195 -13.23 6.37 -4.68
CA ASP A 195 -11.97 6.58 -5.40
C ASP A 195 -11.43 8.02 -5.30
N ALA A 196 -11.62 8.66 -4.15
CA ALA A 196 -11.16 10.02 -3.93
C ALA A 196 -9.65 10.06 -3.62
N LEU A 197 -8.83 10.40 -4.62
CA LEU A 197 -7.42 10.68 -4.43
C LEU A 197 -7.26 12.09 -3.85
N ARG A 198 -6.86 12.18 -2.60
CA ARG A 198 -6.71 13.44 -1.88
C ARG A 198 -5.28 13.65 -1.39
N LYS A 199 -4.64 14.73 -1.83
CA LYS A 199 -3.31 15.12 -1.36
C LYS A 199 -3.39 15.90 -0.03
N PRO A 200 -2.36 15.82 0.83
CA PRO A 200 -2.27 16.63 2.03
C PRO A 200 -2.41 18.12 1.69
N ASN A 201 -3.13 18.86 2.55
CA ASN A 201 -3.36 20.30 2.40
C ASN A 201 -4.07 20.74 1.10
N GLN A 202 -4.62 19.81 0.34
CA GLN A 202 -5.38 20.14 -0.85
C GLN A 202 -6.64 20.94 -0.47
N PRO A 203 -6.94 22.06 -1.16
CA PRO A 203 -8.15 22.83 -0.89
C PRO A 203 -9.42 21.99 -1.05
N VAL A 204 -10.35 22.10 -0.10
CA VAL A 204 -11.61 21.34 -0.05
C VAL A 204 -12.37 21.35 -1.38
N ARG A 205 -12.41 22.51 -2.06
CA ARG A 205 -13.05 22.69 -3.36
C ARG A 205 -12.51 21.78 -4.49
N LYS A 206 -11.32 21.21 -4.33
CA LYS A 206 -10.69 20.37 -5.35
C LYS A 206 -11.07 18.90 -5.26
N TRP A 207 -11.47 18.44 -4.07
CA TRP A 207 -11.84 17.03 -3.85
C TRP A 207 -13.28 16.86 -3.36
N PHE A 208 -13.91 17.94 -2.83
CA PHE A 208 -15.29 17.87 -2.37
C PHE A 208 -16.25 18.04 -3.54
N ASN A 209 -16.97 16.98 -3.87
CA ASN A 209 -17.92 16.98 -4.99
C ASN A 209 -19.28 17.55 -4.55
N ARG A 210 -19.77 18.57 -5.28
CA ARG A 210 -21.08 19.17 -5.02
C ARG A 210 -22.24 18.21 -5.29
N GLU A 211 -22.10 17.29 -6.24
CA GLU A 211 -23.13 16.31 -6.56
C GLU A 211 -23.36 15.39 -5.36
N CYS A 212 -22.30 14.82 -4.78
CA CYS A 212 -22.41 14.04 -3.55
C CYS A 212 -23.06 14.81 -2.40
N LEU A 213 -22.77 16.11 -2.26
CA LEU A 213 -23.44 16.92 -1.26
C LEU A 213 -24.93 17.10 -1.55
N ASN A 214 -25.29 17.28 -2.82
CA ASN A 214 -26.70 17.40 -3.25
C ASN A 214 -27.45 16.08 -3.00
N ASP A 215 -26.84 14.93 -3.27
CA ASP A 215 -27.42 13.62 -3.02
C ASP A 215 -27.69 13.39 -1.53
N ALA A 216 -26.70 13.66 -0.69
CA ALA A 216 -26.86 13.61 0.77
C ALA A 216 -27.96 14.58 1.27
N ALA A 217 -28.03 15.78 0.67
CA ALA A 217 -29.04 16.76 1.02
C ALA A 217 -30.45 16.36 0.53
N PHE A 218 -30.54 15.71 -0.61
CA PHE A 218 -31.80 15.16 -1.12
C PHE A 218 -32.31 14.06 -0.19
N GLU A 219 -31.49 13.09 0.16
CA GLU A 219 -31.84 12.03 1.10
C GLU A 219 -32.29 12.62 2.46
N ALA A 220 -31.54 13.61 2.98
CA ALA A 220 -31.90 14.26 4.23
C ALA A 220 -33.29 14.91 4.18
N ARG A 221 -33.65 15.56 3.06
CA ARG A 221 -34.97 16.16 2.88
C ARG A 221 -36.07 15.11 2.83
N GLU A 222 -35.88 14.01 2.12
CA GLU A 222 -36.83 12.90 2.04
C GLU A 222 -37.04 12.28 3.42
N GLN A 223 -35.99 12.07 4.18
CA GLN A 223 -36.09 11.52 5.52
C GLN A 223 -36.83 12.47 6.47
N ILE A 224 -36.56 13.77 6.42
CA ILE A 224 -37.32 14.77 7.18
C ILE A 224 -38.80 14.76 6.80
N ALA A 225 -39.11 14.72 5.50
CA ALA A 225 -40.49 14.66 5.03
C ALA A 225 -41.23 13.41 5.52
N THR A 226 -40.53 12.26 5.53
CA THR A 226 -41.07 11.00 6.04
C THR A 226 -41.34 11.05 7.54
N LEU A 227 -40.38 11.59 8.32
CA LEU A 227 -40.57 11.79 9.76
C LEU A 227 -41.74 12.72 10.05
N LEU A 228 -41.88 13.83 9.34
CA LEU A 228 -42.99 14.76 9.51
C LEU A 228 -44.34 14.10 9.22
N LYS A 229 -44.46 13.29 8.14
CA LYS A 229 -45.68 12.52 7.83
C LYS A 229 -46.00 11.53 8.96
N THR A 230 -45.02 10.82 9.46
CA THR A 230 -45.17 9.87 10.56
C THR A 230 -45.68 10.56 11.82
N PHE A 231 -45.03 11.67 12.23
CA PHE A 231 -45.48 12.40 13.42
C PHE A 231 -46.84 13.06 13.28
N THR A 232 -47.25 13.50 12.07
CA THR A 232 -48.59 14.03 11.84
C THR A 232 -49.65 12.95 11.89
N SER A 233 -49.33 11.71 11.48
CA SER A 233 -50.26 10.58 11.60
C SER A 233 -50.53 10.16 13.06
N PHE A 234 -49.52 10.28 13.94
CA PHE A 234 -49.68 10.01 15.38
C PHE A 234 -50.56 11.04 16.09
N LYS A 235 -50.64 12.30 15.64
CA LYS A 235 -51.55 13.31 16.23
C LYS A 235 -53.01 12.99 16.02
N GLY A 236 -53.38 12.11 15.08
CA GLY A 236 -54.74 11.66 14.86
C GLY A 236 -55.21 10.54 15.78
N VAL A 237 -54.35 9.93 16.57
CA VAL A 237 -54.68 8.80 17.47
C VAL A 237 -54.87 9.22 18.93
N ALA A 238 -54.45 10.44 19.28
CA ALA A 238 -54.64 11.02 20.62
C ALA A 238 -55.94 11.84 20.66
N LYS A 239 -57.09 11.18 20.61
CA LYS A 239 -58.41 11.68 21.01
C LYS A 239 -59.08 10.65 21.90
#